data_a409008210180c9f49efe9f92846ae12
#
_entry.id   a409008210180c9f49efe9f92846ae12
#
_cell.length_a   1.000
_cell.length_b   1.000
_cell.length_c   1.000
_cell.angle_alpha   90.00
_cell.angle_beta   90.00
_cell.angle_gamma   90.00
#
_symmetry.space_group_name_H-M   'P 1'
#
loop_
_entity.id
_entity.type
_entity.pdbx_description
1 polymer ?
#
loop_
_entity_poly.entity_id
_entity_poly.type
_entity_poly.pdbx_seq_one_letter_code
_entity_poly.pdbx_strand_id
1 'polypeptide(L)'
;VATMLSGGHAENALPQRAKANVNCRMLPEDPTDSVVSVLRRVMGPTVTITPIGSIVRSPTSPLRPDVMRVVTQLTNERFPGAVVVPEMSTGATDGLFTRNAGIPTYGVSSIFFEQTEPSRAHGQDERVGVKAFHDAVAFWYSMVKSLATRPLTP
;
A
#
# COMPACT_ATOMS: atom_id res chain seq x y z
N VAL A 1 6.55 9.73 -7.55
CA VAL A 1 7.99 9.45 -7.68
C VAL A 1 8.30 9.13 -9.14
N ALA A 2 9.36 9.73 -9.71
CA ALA A 2 9.87 9.34 -11.01
C ALA A 2 10.55 7.96 -10.89
N THR A 3 10.05 6.99 -11.66
CA THR A 3 10.53 5.61 -11.61
C THR A 3 11.42 5.25 -12.80
N MET A 4 11.28 5.97 -13.90
CA MET A 4 12.10 5.76 -15.11
C MET A 4 12.36 7.10 -15.78
N LEU A 5 13.56 7.26 -16.32
CA LEU A 5 13.95 8.42 -17.14
C LEU A 5 14.59 7.93 -18.43
N SER A 6 14.30 8.61 -19.52
CA SER A 6 14.96 8.36 -20.80
C SER A 6 15.10 9.65 -21.61
N GLY A 7 16.20 9.80 -22.31
CA GLY A 7 16.50 10.95 -23.16
C GLY A 7 17.84 10.81 -23.83
N GLY A 8 18.05 11.62 -24.87
CA GLY A 8 19.27 11.57 -25.67
C GLY A 8 19.26 10.46 -26.72
N HIS A 9 20.11 10.63 -27.74
CA HIS A 9 20.31 9.68 -28.82
C HIS A 9 21.77 9.62 -29.32
N ALA A 10 22.59 10.54 -28.85
CA ALA A 10 24.02 10.59 -29.18
C ALA A 10 24.80 11.29 -28.06
N GLU A 11 26.08 10.92 -27.92
CA GLU A 11 26.96 11.42 -26.86
C GLU A 11 27.27 12.92 -26.96
N ASN A 12 27.24 13.45 -28.18
CA ASN A 12 27.62 14.82 -28.51
C ASN A 12 26.46 15.70 -28.98
N ALA A 13 25.19 15.26 -28.77
CA ALA A 13 24.02 16.02 -29.16
C ALA A 13 23.06 16.22 -27.97
N LEU A 14 22.55 17.44 -27.85
CA LEU A 14 21.52 17.74 -26.85
C LEU A 14 20.25 16.97 -27.18
N PRO A 15 19.59 16.35 -26.17
CA PRO A 15 18.36 15.62 -26.38
C PRO A 15 17.22 16.57 -26.76
N GLN A 16 16.52 16.28 -27.85
CA GLN A 16 15.33 17.02 -28.24
C GLN A 16 14.09 16.58 -27.48
N ARG A 17 14.13 15.37 -26.88
CA ARG A 17 13.05 14.83 -26.06
C ARG A 17 13.62 14.11 -24.85
N ALA A 18 12.96 14.30 -23.70
CA ALA A 18 13.15 13.52 -22.51
C ALA A 18 11.81 12.97 -22.04
N LYS A 19 11.80 11.79 -21.46
CA LYS A 19 10.61 11.16 -20.88
C LYS A 19 10.88 10.77 -19.44
N ALA A 20 9.89 10.99 -18.61
CA ALA A 20 9.87 10.50 -17.23
C ALA A 20 8.61 9.65 -17.03
N ASN A 21 8.75 8.46 -16.45
CA ASN A 21 7.60 7.72 -15.94
C ASN A 21 7.42 8.11 -14.46
N VAL A 22 6.27 8.67 -14.14
CA VAL A 22 5.96 9.12 -12.77
C VAL A 22 4.86 8.26 -12.20
N ASN A 23 5.19 7.50 -11.16
CA ASN A 23 4.21 6.75 -10.39
C ASN A 23 3.57 7.67 -9.34
N CYS A 24 2.25 7.84 -9.42
CA CYS A 24 1.45 8.62 -8.48
C CYS A 24 0.66 7.68 -7.59
N ARG A 25 0.83 7.81 -6.27
CA ARG A 25 -0.03 7.16 -5.28
C ARG A 25 -1.16 8.11 -4.94
N MET A 26 -2.38 7.65 -5.09
CA MET A 26 -3.58 8.48 -4.99
C MET A 26 -4.45 7.97 -3.85
N LEU A 27 -5.20 8.86 -3.23
CA LEU A 27 -6.27 8.45 -2.32
C LEU A 27 -7.39 7.74 -3.12
N PRO A 28 -8.11 6.80 -2.52
CA PRO A 28 -9.20 6.09 -3.20
C PRO A 28 -10.27 7.02 -3.80
N GLU A 29 -10.50 8.16 -3.17
CA GLU A 29 -11.51 9.15 -3.56
C GLU A 29 -11.00 10.16 -4.61
N ASP A 30 -9.68 10.29 -4.78
CA ASP A 30 -9.12 11.29 -5.70
C ASP A 30 -9.41 10.93 -7.17
N PRO A 31 -10.04 11.81 -7.95
CA PRO A 31 -10.20 11.61 -9.38
C PRO A 31 -8.84 11.65 -10.10
N THR A 32 -8.63 10.73 -11.03
CA THR A 32 -7.42 10.72 -11.87
C THR A 32 -7.19 12.04 -12.58
N ASP A 33 -8.26 12.66 -13.07
CA ASP A 33 -8.19 13.93 -13.80
C ASP A 33 -7.72 15.08 -12.93
N SER A 34 -7.97 15.05 -11.63
CA SER A 34 -7.46 16.06 -10.69
C SER A 34 -5.94 15.98 -10.59
N VAL A 35 -5.39 14.78 -10.48
CA VAL A 35 -3.94 14.56 -10.44
C VAL A 35 -3.28 15.00 -11.75
N VAL A 36 -3.84 14.62 -12.88
CA VAL A 36 -3.35 15.05 -14.21
C VAL A 36 -3.40 16.56 -14.35
N SER A 37 -4.47 17.22 -13.86
CA SER A 37 -4.61 18.66 -13.90
C SER A 37 -3.57 19.38 -13.04
N VAL A 38 -3.28 18.84 -11.85
CA VAL A 38 -2.22 19.37 -10.98
C VAL A 38 -0.86 19.24 -11.65
N LEU A 39 -0.57 18.07 -12.22
CA LEU A 39 0.69 17.84 -12.92
C LEU A 39 0.85 18.80 -14.12
N ARG A 40 -0.19 18.99 -14.94
CA ARG A 40 -0.16 19.96 -16.05
C ARG A 40 0.13 21.38 -15.58
N ARG A 41 -0.49 21.79 -14.49
CA ARG A 41 -0.28 23.12 -13.90
C ARG A 41 1.14 23.32 -13.41
N VAL A 42 1.72 22.30 -12.76
CA VAL A 42 3.07 22.36 -12.18
C VAL A 42 4.15 22.28 -13.24
N MET A 43 3.96 21.40 -14.22
CA MET A 43 4.96 21.12 -15.27
C MET A 43 4.93 22.14 -16.42
N GLY A 44 3.85 22.90 -16.55
CA GLY A 44 3.69 23.92 -17.59
C GLY A 44 3.33 23.37 -18.97
N PRO A 45 3.14 24.27 -19.97
CA PRO A 45 2.54 23.91 -21.25
C PRO A 45 3.48 23.14 -22.19
N THR A 46 4.78 23.12 -21.90
CA THR A 46 5.78 22.45 -22.76
C THR A 46 5.89 20.96 -22.49
N VAL A 47 5.27 20.46 -21.42
CA VAL A 47 5.31 19.05 -21.02
C VAL A 47 4.00 18.38 -21.38
N THR A 48 4.08 17.33 -22.19
CA THR A 48 2.92 16.47 -22.48
C THR A 48 2.79 15.40 -21.39
N ILE A 49 1.63 15.33 -20.78
CA ILE A 49 1.31 14.32 -19.76
C ILE A 49 0.30 13.34 -20.32
N THR A 50 0.69 12.07 -20.33
CA THR A 50 -0.14 10.97 -20.83
C THR A 50 -0.27 9.91 -19.72
N PRO A 51 -1.47 9.59 -19.24
CA PRO A 51 -1.68 8.45 -18.34
C PRO A 51 -1.26 7.14 -19.02
N ILE A 52 -0.63 6.25 -18.28
CA ILE A 52 -0.15 4.95 -18.76
C ILE A 52 -0.92 3.84 -18.03
N GLY A 53 -1.43 2.89 -18.78
CA GLY A 53 -2.16 1.74 -18.28
C GLY A 53 -3.61 2.04 -17.88
N SER A 54 -4.30 1.03 -17.39
CA SER A 54 -5.64 1.14 -16.83
C SER A 54 -5.56 1.47 -15.35
N ILE A 55 -6.18 2.56 -14.95
CA ILE A 55 -6.28 2.94 -13.55
C ILE A 55 -7.51 2.24 -12.97
N VAL A 56 -7.26 1.15 -12.25
CA VAL A 56 -8.30 0.44 -11.54
C VAL A 56 -8.40 1.00 -10.13
N ARG A 57 -9.56 1.54 -9.80
CA ARG A 57 -9.86 2.06 -8.46
C ARG A 57 -10.54 1.00 -7.61
N SER A 58 -10.42 1.13 -6.32
CA SER A 58 -11.05 0.24 -5.34
C SER A 58 -11.65 1.08 -4.22
N PRO A 59 -12.88 0.76 -3.78
CA PRO A 59 -13.46 1.40 -2.61
C PRO A 59 -12.64 1.08 -1.36
N THR A 60 -12.76 1.92 -0.34
CA THR A 60 -12.24 1.61 1.00
C THR A 60 -13.08 0.51 1.65
N SER A 61 -12.47 -0.35 2.46
CA SER A 61 -13.21 -1.28 3.29
C SER A 61 -13.75 -0.57 4.53
N PRO A 62 -15.02 -0.78 4.92
CA PRO A 62 -15.54 -0.23 6.17
C PRO A 62 -14.81 -0.84 7.36
N LEU A 63 -14.56 -0.05 8.41
CA LEU A 63 -13.93 -0.54 9.63
C LEU A 63 -14.94 -1.37 10.44
N ARG A 64 -14.95 -2.66 10.21
CA ARG A 64 -15.84 -3.58 10.93
C ARG A 64 -15.45 -3.71 12.41
N PRO A 65 -16.40 -3.51 13.35
CA PRO A 65 -16.12 -3.58 14.78
C PRO A 65 -15.60 -4.93 15.25
N ASP A 66 -16.07 -6.03 14.66
CA ASP A 66 -15.64 -7.38 14.99
C ASP A 66 -14.17 -7.63 14.62
N VAL A 67 -13.75 -7.17 13.44
CA VAL A 67 -12.35 -7.25 12.99
C VAL A 67 -11.46 -6.37 13.87
N MET A 68 -11.85 -5.11 14.08
CA MET A 68 -11.10 -4.16 14.90
C MET A 68 -10.91 -4.67 16.33
N ARG A 69 -11.94 -5.24 16.94
CA ARG A 69 -11.87 -5.81 18.27
C ARG A 69 -10.86 -6.97 18.37
N VAL A 70 -10.91 -7.92 17.41
CA VAL A 70 -9.98 -9.07 17.40
C VAL A 70 -8.55 -8.59 17.22
N VAL A 71 -8.30 -7.70 16.27
CA VAL A 71 -6.95 -7.16 16.01
C VAL A 71 -6.43 -6.42 17.24
N THR A 72 -7.25 -5.54 17.83
CA THR A 72 -6.86 -4.78 19.03
C THR A 72 -6.59 -5.69 20.23
N GLN A 73 -7.45 -6.67 20.47
CA GLN A 73 -7.25 -7.63 21.55
C GLN A 73 -5.94 -8.39 21.39
N LEU A 74 -5.71 -9.00 20.23
CA LEU A 74 -4.50 -9.79 19.98
C LEU A 74 -3.23 -8.93 19.99
N THR A 75 -3.34 -7.68 19.56
CA THR A 75 -2.22 -6.73 19.66
C THR A 75 -1.89 -6.43 21.11
N ASN A 76 -2.88 -6.13 21.94
CA ASN A 76 -2.65 -5.83 23.36
C ASN A 76 -2.12 -7.03 24.16
N GLU A 77 -2.57 -8.25 23.81
CA GLU A 77 -2.08 -9.48 24.44
C GLU A 77 -0.59 -9.72 24.18
N ARG A 78 -0.10 -9.35 22.98
CA ARG A 78 1.27 -9.62 22.55
C ARG A 78 2.21 -8.43 22.73
N PHE A 79 1.67 -7.23 22.61
CA PHE A 79 2.39 -5.96 22.65
C PHE A 79 1.65 -4.98 23.56
N PRO A 80 1.71 -5.16 24.89
CA PRO A 80 1.00 -4.32 25.84
C PRO A 80 1.33 -2.83 25.64
N GLY A 81 0.29 -2.02 25.51
CA GLY A 81 0.40 -0.58 25.29
C GLY A 81 0.51 -0.16 23.82
N ALA A 82 0.57 -1.10 22.87
CA ALA A 82 0.51 -0.77 21.44
C ALA A 82 -0.90 -0.33 21.04
N VAL A 83 -0.97 0.74 20.25
CA VAL A 83 -2.22 1.29 19.74
C VAL A 83 -2.44 0.81 18.30
N VAL A 84 -3.63 0.27 18.03
CA VAL A 84 -4.04 -0.12 16.66
C VAL A 84 -4.66 1.10 15.98
N VAL A 85 -4.04 1.56 14.92
CA VAL A 85 -4.50 2.69 14.11
C VAL A 85 -4.77 2.21 12.69
N PRO A 86 -5.98 2.42 12.16
CA PRO A 86 -6.24 2.19 10.74
C PRO A 86 -5.43 3.17 9.89
N GLU A 87 -4.78 2.64 8.87
CA GLU A 87 -4.04 3.46 7.90
C GLU A 87 -4.34 3.03 6.47
N MET A 88 -4.01 3.88 5.53
CA MET A 88 -4.04 3.55 4.12
C MET A 88 -2.61 3.25 3.65
N SER A 89 -2.35 1.99 3.31
CA SER A 89 -1.08 1.63 2.69
C SER A 89 -0.98 2.19 1.27
N THR A 90 0.19 2.73 0.93
CA THR A 90 0.49 3.17 -0.43
C THR A 90 0.90 2.02 -1.36
N GLY A 91 1.01 0.79 -0.84
CA GLY A 91 1.32 -0.41 -1.62
C GLY A 91 0.13 -0.94 -2.41
N ALA A 92 0.38 -1.71 -3.46
CA ALA A 92 -0.65 -2.44 -4.17
C ALA A 92 -0.86 -3.82 -3.53
N THR A 93 -2.11 -4.28 -3.45
CA THR A 93 -2.47 -5.60 -2.95
C THR A 93 -3.63 -6.19 -3.76
N ASP A 94 -3.80 -7.51 -3.71
CA ASP A 94 -4.94 -8.21 -4.31
C ASP A 94 -6.29 -7.81 -3.69
N GLY A 95 -6.27 -7.11 -2.57
CA GLY A 95 -7.44 -6.46 -1.98
C GLY A 95 -8.20 -5.52 -2.92
N LEU A 96 -7.53 -5.03 -3.97
CA LEU A 96 -8.16 -4.30 -5.07
C LEU A 96 -9.31 -5.12 -5.70
N PHE A 97 -9.06 -6.38 -6.02
CA PHE A 97 -10.02 -7.24 -6.71
C PHE A 97 -11.16 -7.67 -5.79
N THR A 98 -10.84 -8.04 -4.56
CA THR A 98 -11.84 -8.49 -3.58
C THR A 98 -12.78 -7.35 -3.18
N ARG A 99 -12.26 -6.15 -2.93
CA ARG A 99 -13.10 -4.98 -2.63
C ARG A 99 -13.99 -4.57 -3.80
N ASN A 100 -13.50 -4.65 -5.04
CA ASN A 100 -14.33 -4.40 -6.22
C ASN A 100 -15.40 -5.47 -6.42
N ALA A 101 -15.21 -6.68 -5.90
CA ALA A 101 -16.23 -7.73 -5.83
C ALA A 101 -17.18 -7.57 -4.62
N GLY A 102 -17.09 -6.47 -3.86
CA GLY A 102 -17.93 -6.22 -2.69
C GLY A 102 -17.50 -6.93 -1.42
N ILE A 103 -16.29 -7.53 -1.39
CA ILE A 103 -15.77 -8.23 -0.24
C ILE A 103 -14.81 -7.30 0.54
N PRO A 104 -15.18 -6.86 1.76
CA PRO A 104 -14.29 -6.05 2.59
C PRO A 104 -12.96 -6.77 2.85
N THR A 105 -11.86 -6.10 2.55
CA THR A 105 -10.52 -6.69 2.67
C THR A 105 -9.60 -5.75 3.42
N TYR A 106 -8.94 -6.28 4.45
CA TYR A 106 -8.07 -5.54 5.35
C TYR A 106 -6.64 -6.06 5.25
N GLY A 107 -5.67 -5.15 5.21
CA GLY A 107 -4.27 -5.47 5.43
C GLY A 107 -3.98 -5.43 6.92
N VAL A 108 -3.51 -6.53 7.49
CA VAL A 108 -3.04 -6.58 8.87
C VAL A 108 -1.61 -7.11 8.85
N SER A 109 -0.67 -6.30 9.31
CA SER A 109 0.70 -6.75 9.51
C SER A 109 0.94 -7.03 10.98
N SER A 110 1.54 -8.16 11.27
CA SER A 110 1.98 -8.54 12.62
C SER A 110 3.49 -8.81 12.68
N ILE A 111 4.21 -8.43 11.63
CA ILE A 111 5.66 -8.42 11.62
C ILE A 111 6.11 -7.07 12.17
N PHE A 112 6.70 -7.10 13.36
CA PHE A 112 7.25 -5.91 13.99
C PHE A 112 8.74 -5.83 13.70
N PHE A 113 9.16 -4.67 13.22
CA PHE A 113 10.56 -4.36 12.97
C PHE A 113 11.09 -3.50 14.11
N GLU A 114 12.33 -3.72 14.49
CA GLU A 114 13.01 -2.78 15.37
C GLU A 114 13.22 -1.45 14.63
N GLN A 115 12.95 -0.34 15.31
CA GLN A 115 13.10 1.00 14.70
C GLN A 115 14.52 1.33 14.24
N THR A 116 15.50 0.59 14.73
CA THR A 116 16.92 0.75 14.38
C THR A 116 17.28 0.13 13.02
N GLU A 117 16.43 -0.76 12.49
CA GLU A 117 16.66 -1.37 11.18
C GLU A 117 15.87 -0.62 10.10
N PRO A 118 16.52 -0.14 9.03
CA PRO A 118 15.81 0.45 7.91
C PRO A 118 14.97 -0.62 7.19
N SER A 119 13.84 -0.20 6.60
CA SER A 119 13.06 -1.10 5.75
C SER A 119 13.94 -1.62 4.60
N ARG A 120 13.98 -2.94 4.47
CA ARG A 120 14.75 -3.64 3.42
C ARG A 120 13.84 -4.27 2.38
N ALA A 121 12.54 -3.97 2.44
CA ALA A 121 11.56 -4.46 1.48
C ALA A 121 11.99 -4.12 0.05
N HIS A 122 11.96 -5.11 -0.83
CA HIS A 122 12.42 -5.04 -2.22
C HIS A 122 13.93 -4.79 -2.43
N GLY A 123 14.72 -4.87 -1.37
CA GLY A 123 16.18 -4.79 -1.45
C GLY A 123 16.82 -6.15 -1.78
N GLN A 124 18.07 -6.13 -2.22
CA GLN A 124 18.82 -7.37 -2.50
C GLN A 124 19.09 -8.20 -1.23
N ASP A 125 19.07 -7.57 -0.07
CA ASP A 125 19.28 -8.17 1.24
C ASP A 125 17.98 -8.15 2.09
N GLU A 126 16.83 -8.26 1.43
CA GLU A 126 15.54 -8.33 2.11
C GLU A 126 15.51 -9.48 3.11
N ARG A 127 15.14 -9.16 4.33
CA ARG A 127 15.14 -10.11 5.44
C ARG A 127 14.13 -9.74 6.51
N VAL A 128 13.68 -10.75 7.24
CA VAL A 128 12.83 -10.61 8.42
C VAL A 128 13.48 -11.32 9.61
N GLY A 129 13.35 -10.76 10.80
CA GLY A 129 13.83 -11.42 12.01
C GLY A 129 13.09 -12.73 12.27
N VAL A 130 13.80 -13.81 12.59
CA VAL A 130 13.20 -15.14 12.81
C VAL A 130 12.14 -15.10 13.90
N LYS A 131 12.41 -14.41 15.02
CA LYS A 131 11.44 -14.24 16.10
C LYS A 131 10.19 -13.47 15.61
N ALA A 132 10.37 -12.36 14.90
CA ALA A 132 9.27 -11.57 14.38
C ALA A 132 8.39 -12.38 13.41
N PHE A 133 9.00 -13.24 12.59
CA PHE A 133 8.28 -14.15 11.71
C PHE A 133 7.43 -15.15 12.51
N HIS A 134 7.98 -15.82 13.52
CA HIS A 134 7.23 -16.77 14.33
C HIS A 134 6.12 -16.11 15.15
N ASP A 135 6.36 -14.92 15.68
CA ASP A 135 5.35 -14.13 16.39
C ASP A 135 4.20 -13.75 15.42
N ALA A 136 4.53 -13.40 14.19
CA ALA A 136 3.54 -13.10 13.15
C ALA A 136 2.68 -14.32 12.79
N VAL A 137 3.28 -15.48 12.61
CA VAL A 137 2.55 -16.74 12.35
C VAL A 137 1.56 -17.04 13.48
N ALA A 138 2.01 -16.92 14.73
CA ALA A 138 1.15 -17.17 15.88
C ALA A 138 0.03 -16.12 16.03
N PHE A 139 0.28 -14.86 15.69
CA PHE A 139 -0.73 -13.81 15.64
C PHE A 139 -1.80 -14.12 14.59
N TRP A 140 -1.38 -14.43 13.36
CA TRP A 140 -2.28 -14.77 12.26
C TRP A 140 -3.13 -16.00 12.56
N TYR A 141 -2.55 -17.03 13.12
CA TYR A 141 -3.30 -18.22 13.53
C TYR A 141 -4.42 -17.86 14.52
N SER A 142 -4.09 -17.08 15.55
CA SER A 142 -5.05 -16.63 16.57
C SER A 142 -6.15 -15.76 15.95
N MET A 143 -5.79 -14.86 15.04
CA MET A 143 -6.72 -13.94 14.37
C MET A 143 -7.70 -14.72 13.48
N VAL A 144 -7.19 -15.59 12.61
CA VAL A 144 -8.04 -16.42 11.73
C VAL A 144 -8.98 -17.30 12.56
N LYS A 145 -8.47 -17.96 13.59
CA LYS A 145 -9.29 -18.78 14.49
C LYS A 145 -10.39 -17.95 15.15
N SER A 146 -10.07 -16.77 15.68
CA SER A 146 -11.04 -15.91 16.35
C SER A 146 -12.14 -15.37 15.43
N LEU A 147 -11.80 -15.08 14.17
CA LEU A 147 -12.75 -14.57 13.19
C LEU A 147 -13.60 -15.70 12.57
N ALA A 148 -13.01 -16.89 12.32
CA ALA A 148 -13.69 -18.00 11.68
C ALA A 148 -14.65 -18.75 12.62
N THR A 149 -14.45 -18.70 13.94
CA THR A 149 -15.31 -19.40 14.92
C THR A 149 -16.52 -18.61 15.37
N ARG A 150 -16.66 -17.36 14.93
CA ARG A 150 -17.83 -16.56 15.26
C ARG A 150 -18.92 -16.70 14.20
N PRO A 151 -20.22 -16.84 14.58
CA PRO A 151 -21.31 -16.64 13.64
C PRO A 151 -21.16 -15.25 13.02
N LEU A 152 -21.21 -15.18 11.69
CA LEU A 152 -21.34 -13.90 10.99
C LEU A 152 -22.69 -13.33 11.42
N THR A 153 -22.71 -12.42 12.38
CA THR A 153 -23.89 -11.59 12.63
C THR A 153 -24.04 -10.67 11.43
N PRO A 154 -25.23 -10.63 10.83
CA PRO A 154 -25.51 -9.81 9.65
C PRO A 154 -25.27 -8.32 9.90
#